data_69147a83f7fa6a5e10e28fa2b6a5cd19
#
_entry.id   69147a83f7fa6a5e10e28fa2b6a5cd19
#
_cell.length_a   1.000
_cell.length_b   1.000
_cell.length_c   1.000
_cell.angle_alpha   90.00
_cell.angle_beta   90.00
_cell.angle_gamma   90.00
#
_symmetry.space_group_name_H-M   'P 1'
#
loop_
_entity.id
_entity.type
_entity.pdbx_description
1 polymer ?
#
loop_
_entity_poly.entity_id
_entity_poly.type
_entity_poly.pdbx_seq_one_letter_code
_entity_poly.pdbx_strand_id
1 'polypeptide(L)'
;SGINFVSNPLVNTHLQGRFDTYPKRRGITRVKELNEAGINVCFGHDDIFDPWYPMGTGNMLEVVHFGLHVCQMMGYDDINESLKFISTNSARTLNIEDKYGIEIGKPGNLILLNAESGYDAVRRRAEVLYSIREGRVIAKTIPSKSYINMNEEKEVTFKR
;
A
#
# COMPACT_ATOMS: atom_id res chain seq x y z
N SER A 1 17.78 4.48 17.70
CA SER A 1 17.60 3.05 18.05
C SER A 1 17.38 2.27 16.76
N GLY A 2 17.90 1.03 16.66
CA GLY A 2 17.68 0.17 15.48
C GLY A 2 16.32 -0.54 15.47
N ILE A 3 15.31 0.00 16.17
CA ILE A 3 13.98 -0.59 16.25
C ILE A 3 13.17 -0.16 15.02
N ASN A 4 12.54 -1.14 14.37
CA ASN A 4 11.60 -0.94 13.28
C ASN A 4 10.18 -1.29 13.78
N PHE A 5 9.18 -0.57 13.26
CA PHE A 5 7.78 -0.85 13.54
C PHE A 5 7.07 -1.33 12.28
N VAL A 6 6.26 -2.39 12.43
CA VAL A 6 5.35 -2.85 11.38
C VAL A 6 3.93 -2.62 11.88
N SER A 7 3.17 -1.81 11.17
CA SER A 7 1.75 -1.57 11.44
C SER A 7 0.90 -2.35 10.44
N ASN A 8 -0.09 -3.09 10.94
CA ASN A 8 -0.98 -3.91 10.13
C ASN A 8 -2.42 -3.33 10.20
N PRO A 9 -2.69 -2.21 9.52
CA PRO A 9 -3.89 -1.42 9.75
C PRO A 9 -5.19 -2.18 9.48
N LEU A 10 -5.24 -3.04 8.49
CA LEU A 10 -6.43 -3.83 8.15
C LEU A 10 -6.82 -4.76 9.30
N VAL A 11 -5.89 -5.61 9.71
CA VAL A 11 -6.11 -6.63 10.76
C VAL A 11 -6.29 -5.96 12.12
N ASN A 12 -5.47 -4.98 12.47
CA ASN A 12 -5.59 -4.27 13.74
C ASN A 12 -6.97 -3.62 13.90
N THR A 13 -7.48 -2.95 12.85
CA THR A 13 -8.80 -2.31 12.91
C THR A 13 -9.93 -3.34 13.02
N HIS A 14 -9.79 -4.50 12.42
CA HIS A 14 -10.76 -5.58 12.52
C HIS A 14 -10.77 -6.22 13.90
N LEU A 15 -9.60 -6.57 14.45
CA LEU A 15 -9.49 -7.34 15.67
C LEU A 15 -9.64 -6.50 16.94
N GLN A 16 -9.05 -5.29 16.96
CA GLN A 16 -9.05 -4.47 18.16
C GLN A 16 -10.45 -3.92 18.48
N GLY A 17 -10.86 -4.09 19.72
CA GLY A 17 -12.16 -3.63 20.20
C GLY A 17 -13.36 -4.34 19.57
N ARG A 18 -13.18 -5.51 18.94
CA ARG A 18 -14.29 -6.22 18.27
C ARG A 18 -15.40 -6.64 19.23
N PHE A 19 -15.08 -6.86 20.49
CA PHE A 19 -16.03 -7.22 21.56
C PHE A 19 -16.54 -6.01 22.36
N ASP A 20 -16.06 -4.80 22.06
CA ASP A 20 -16.54 -3.61 22.73
C ASP A 20 -18.00 -3.31 22.35
N THR A 21 -18.72 -2.71 23.29
CA THR A 21 -19.96 -1.99 23.00
C THR A 21 -19.66 -0.64 22.33
N TYR A 22 -20.62 0.23 22.17
CA TYR A 22 -20.37 1.58 21.66
C TYR A 22 -19.87 2.55 22.73
N PRO A 23 -18.90 3.44 22.39
CA PRO A 23 -18.14 3.51 21.13
C PRO A 23 -17.09 2.39 21.04
N LYS A 24 -16.97 1.79 19.85
CA LYS A 24 -15.96 0.75 19.60
C LYS A 24 -14.57 1.37 19.44
N ARG A 25 -13.59 0.86 20.18
CA ARG A 25 -12.19 1.23 20.00
C ARG A 25 -11.63 0.71 18.67
N ARG A 26 -10.74 1.47 18.09
CA ARG A 26 -10.00 1.12 16.88
C ARG A 26 -8.54 1.52 17.09
N GLY A 27 -7.84 0.71 17.90
CA GLY A 27 -6.43 0.93 18.17
C GLY A 27 -5.60 0.78 16.90
N ILE A 28 -4.72 1.75 16.66
CA ILE A 28 -3.79 1.74 15.54
C ILE A 28 -2.43 2.22 16.03
N THR A 29 -1.37 1.71 15.42
CA THR A 29 0.00 2.18 15.64
C THR A 29 0.08 3.67 15.30
N ARG A 30 0.82 4.42 16.12
CA ARG A 30 1.04 5.88 15.94
C ARG A 30 2.00 6.15 14.78
N VAL A 31 1.60 5.75 13.56
CA VAL A 31 2.45 5.77 12.35
C VAL A 31 2.92 7.17 12.04
N LYS A 32 2.03 8.16 12.11
CA LYS A 32 2.36 9.55 11.81
C LYS A 32 3.47 10.07 12.71
N GLU A 33 3.28 9.96 14.01
CA GLU A 33 4.25 10.46 15.00
C GLU A 33 5.57 9.70 14.96
N LEU A 34 5.54 8.40 14.70
CA LEU A 34 6.76 7.60 14.52
C LEU A 34 7.54 8.07 13.29
N ASN A 35 6.86 8.29 12.17
CA ASN A 35 7.46 8.79 10.95
C ASN A 35 8.03 10.21 11.12
N GLU A 36 7.29 11.11 11.78
CA GLU A 36 7.73 12.48 12.08
C GLU A 36 8.95 12.48 13.03
N ALA A 37 9.04 11.52 13.93
CA ALA A 37 10.20 11.34 14.82
C ALA A 37 11.39 10.66 14.13
N GLY A 38 11.33 10.37 12.82
CA GLY A 38 12.39 9.71 12.07
C GLY A 38 12.58 8.23 12.42
N ILE A 39 11.59 7.60 13.07
CA ILE A 39 11.61 6.18 13.39
C ILE A 39 11.10 5.41 12.18
N ASN A 40 11.81 4.33 11.82
CA ASN A 40 11.36 3.50 10.70
C ASN A 40 10.05 2.79 11.03
N VAL A 41 9.03 3.09 10.26
CA VAL A 41 7.74 2.42 10.33
C VAL A 41 7.31 2.00 8.93
N CYS A 42 6.79 0.79 8.79
CA CYS A 42 6.23 0.29 7.54
C CYS A 42 4.85 -0.32 7.77
N PHE A 43 4.13 -0.52 6.69
CA PHE A 43 2.87 -1.24 6.71
C PHE A 43 3.08 -2.70 6.33
N GLY A 44 2.40 -3.61 7.05
CA GLY A 44 2.25 -5.00 6.72
C GLY A 44 0.79 -5.34 6.42
N HIS A 45 0.57 -6.42 5.70
CA HIS A 45 -0.78 -6.92 5.44
C HIS A 45 -1.29 -7.75 6.63
N ASP A 46 -0.35 -8.46 7.32
CA ASP A 46 -0.62 -9.50 8.31
C ASP A 46 -1.31 -10.71 7.64
N ASP A 47 -2.53 -11.03 8.04
CA ASP A 47 -3.28 -12.15 7.52
C ASP A 47 -3.86 -11.88 6.12
N ILE A 48 -3.90 -12.90 5.26
CA ILE A 48 -4.42 -12.83 3.90
C ILE A 48 -5.37 -14.00 3.67
N PHE A 49 -6.67 -13.72 3.57
CA PHE A 49 -7.71 -14.69 3.28
C PHE A 49 -7.62 -15.94 4.18
N ASP A 50 -7.64 -15.72 5.48
CA ASP A 50 -7.58 -16.76 6.50
C ASP A 50 -8.68 -16.59 7.57
N PRO A 51 -8.78 -17.48 8.58
CA PRO A 51 -9.81 -17.38 9.61
C PRO A 51 -9.75 -16.11 10.48
N TRP A 52 -8.59 -15.46 10.57
CA TRP A 52 -8.41 -14.24 11.35
C TRP A 52 -8.78 -12.99 10.56
N TYR A 53 -8.46 -12.98 9.26
CA TYR A 53 -8.79 -11.88 8.36
C TYR A 53 -9.20 -12.40 6.98
N PRO A 54 -10.49 -12.67 6.74
CA PRO A 54 -10.98 -13.30 5.52
C PRO A 54 -11.06 -12.36 4.29
N MET A 55 -10.74 -11.07 4.45
CA MET A 55 -10.87 -10.05 3.40
C MET A 55 -9.56 -9.75 2.66
N GLY A 56 -8.43 -10.28 3.11
CA GLY A 56 -7.11 -9.94 2.57
C GLY A 56 -6.90 -10.43 1.15
N THR A 57 -6.33 -9.58 0.31
CA THR A 57 -5.98 -9.87 -1.10
C THR A 57 -4.47 -9.92 -1.36
N GLY A 58 -3.66 -9.52 -0.39
CA GLY A 58 -2.21 -9.32 -0.56
C GLY A 58 -1.84 -8.03 -1.29
N ASN A 59 -2.81 -7.19 -1.65
CA ASN A 59 -2.56 -5.93 -2.33
C ASN A 59 -2.07 -4.85 -1.35
N MET A 60 -0.78 -4.53 -1.39
CA MET A 60 -0.18 -3.55 -0.49
C MET A 60 -0.65 -2.11 -0.75
N LEU A 61 -1.16 -1.77 -1.94
CA LEU A 61 -1.80 -0.47 -2.18
C LEU A 61 -3.10 -0.32 -1.40
N GLU A 62 -3.83 -1.41 -1.19
CA GLU A 62 -5.01 -1.41 -0.32
C GLU A 62 -4.63 -1.13 1.12
N VAL A 63 -3.54 -1.75 1.60
CA VAL A 63 -3.03 -1.53 2.95
C VAL A 63 -2.63 -0.07 3.18
N VAL A 64 -1.90 0.52 2.22
CA VAL A 64 -1.52 1.95 2.28
C VAL A 64 -2.76 2.83 2.26
N HIS A 65 -3.64 2.62 1.31
CA HIS A 65 -4.87 3.40 1.18
C HIS A 65 -5.68 3.41 2.48
N PHE A 66 -5.89 2.24 3.07
CA PHE A 66 -6.60 2.12 4.34
C PHE A 66 -5.80 2.70 5.50
N GLY A 67 -4.49 2.43 5.55
CA GLY A 67 -3.59 2.94 6.58
C GLY A 67 -3.59 4.46 6.67
N LEU A 68 -3.57 5.16 5.53
CA LEU A 68 -3.65 6.62 5.49
C LEU A 68 -4.94 7.16 6.12
N HIS A 69 -6.08 6.48 5.91
CA HIS A 69 -7.35 6.88 6.51
C HIS A 69 -7.32 6.73 8.04
N VAL A 70 -6.94 5.57 8.54
CA VAL A 70 -7.00 5.30 9.98
C VAL A 70 -5.90 6.02 10.77
N CYS A 71 -4.78 6.36 10.12
CA CYS A 71 -3.70 7.17 10.69
C CYS A 71 -3.91 8.68 10.48
N GLN A 72 -4.99 9.10 9.83
CA GLN A 72 -5.30 10.51 9.52
C GLN A 72 -4.18 11.23 8.75
N MET A 73 -3.57 10.53 7.79
CA MET A 73 -2.48 11.02 6.94
C MET A 73 -3.02 11.31 5.53
N MET A 74 -3.85 12.35 5.40
CA MET A 74 -4.57 12.68 4.16
C MET A 74 -4.07 13.97 3.51
N GLY A 75 -2.95 14.52 4.00
CA GLY A 75 -2.26 15.62 3.35
C GLY A 75 -1.69 15.21 2.00
N TYR A 76 -1.51 16.18 1.10
CA TYR A 76 -0.96 15.91 -0.24
C TYR A 76 0.41 15.24 -0.16
N ASP A 77 1.28 15.72 0.70
CA ASP A 77 2.62 15.17 0.90
C ASP A 77 2.57 13.80 1.58
N ASP A 78 1.67 13.62 2.57
CA ASP A 78 1.45 12.33 3.21
C ASP A 78 1.10 11.24 2.18
N ILE A 79 0.21 11.56 1.24
CA ILE A 79 -0.22 10.59 0.20
C ILE A 79 0.90 10.35 -0.80
N ASN A 80 1.59 11.40 -1.27
CA ASN A 80 2.69 11.27 -2.23
C ASN A 80 3.84 10.41 -1.71
N GLU A 81 4.18 10.57 -0.42
CA GLU A 81 5.27 9.84 0.20
C GLU A 81 4.88 8.47 0.75
N SER A 82 3.58 8.14 0.73
CA SER A 82 3.06 6.96 1.43
C SER A 82 3.58 5.62 0.92
N LEU A 83 3.99 5.55 -0.35
CA LEU A 83 4.56 4.33 -0.92
C LEU A 83 5.84 3.88 -0.20
N LYS A 84 6.54 4.79 0.49
CA LYS A 84 7.71 4.43 1.31
C LYS A 84 7.36 3.41 2.39
N PHE A 85 6.14 3.46 2.95
CA PHE A 85 5.72 2.54 4.01
C PHE A 85 5.59 1.08 3.57
N ILE A 86 5.47 0.84 2.26
CA ILE A 86 5.38 -0.51 1.68
C ILE A 86 6.57 -0.84 0.77
N SER A 87 7.57 0.02 0.72
CA SER A 87 8.73 -0.14 -0.15
C SER A 87 10.03 0.07 0.64
N THR A 88 10.63 1.24 0.61
CA THR A 88 11.93 1.52 1.24
C THR A 88 11.95 1.25 2.75
N ASN A 89 10.89 1.61 3.47
CA ASN A 89 10.80 1.35 4.90
C ASN A 89 10.66 -0.14 5.20
N SER A 90 9.93 -0.87 4.35
CA SER A 90 9.83 -2.33 4.44
C SER A 90 11.16 -3.00 4.12
N ALA A 91 11.91 -2.52 3.12
CA ALA A 91 13.23 -3.03 2.80
C ALA A 91 14.20 -2.84 3.97
N ARG A 92 14.13 -1.70 4.66
CA ARG A 92 14.91 -1.44 5.88
C ARG A 92 14.51 -2.39 7.00
N THR A 93 13.23 -2.61 7.22
CA THR A 93 12.73 -3.53 8.24
C THR A 93 13.19 -4.96 7.99
N LEU A 94 13.28 -5.37 6.71
CA LEU A 94 13.73 -6.69 6.29
C LEU A 94 15.26 -6.80 6.18
N ASN A 95 15.99 -5.69 6.38
CA ASN A 95 17.45 -5.61 6.24
C ASN A 95 17.94 -6.05 4.85
N ILE A 96 17.27 -5.58 3.81
CA ILE A 96 17.59 -5.87 2.39
C ILE A 96 17.81 -4.59 1.56
N GLU A 97 18.12 -3.47 2.18
CA GLU A 97 18.30 -2.16 1.51
C GLU A 97 19.40 -2.22 0.43
N ASP A 98 20.44 -3.02 0.66
CA ASP A 98 21.51 -3.26 -0.31
C ASP A 98 21.04 -3.90 -1.63
N LYS A 99 19.95 -4.67 -1.56
CA LYS A 99 19.35 -5.37 -2.70
C LYS A 99 18.05 -4.75 -3.20
N TYR A 100 17.61 -3.65 -2.59
CA TYR A 100 16.33 -3.01 -2.87
C TYR A 100 16.53 -1.65 -3.52
N GLY A 101 15.70 -1.35 -4.52
CA GLY A 101 15.67 -0.06 -5.21
C GLY A 101 15.94 -0.17 -6.71
N ILE A 102 15.68 0.93 -7.43
CA ILE A 102 15.90 1.05 -8.87
C ILE A 102 17.25 1.74 -9.07
N GLU A 103 18.31 0.97 -9.00
CA GLU A 103 19.70 1.43 -9.12
C GLU A 103 20.52 0.42 -9.95
N ILE A 104 21.57 0.92 -10.62
CA ILE A 104 22.48 0.07 -11.38
C ILE A 104 23.18 -0.91 -10.43
N GLY A 105 23.14 -2.19 -10.78
CA GLY A 105 23.76 -3.27 -10.00
C GLY A 105 22.81 -3.92 -8.98
N LYS A 106 21.64 -3.36 -8.72
CA LYS A 106 20.61 -4.01 -7.90
C LYS A 106 19.74 -4.98 -8.71
N PRO A 107 19.14 -6.00 -8.07
CA PRO A 107 18.21 -6.89 -8.74
C PRO A 107 17.03 -6.12 -9.35
N GLY A 108 16.66 -6.48 -10.60
CA GLY A 108 15.50 -5.90 -11.28
C GLY A 108 14.18 -6.41 -10.74
N ASN A 109 13.86 -6.10 -9.48
CA ASN A 109 12.61 -6.46 -8.81
C ASN A 109 11.72 -5.23 -8.74
N LEU A 110 10.69 -5.17 -9.57
CA LEU A 110 9.81 -4.00 -9.66
C LEU A 110 8.41 -4.37 -10.13
N ILE A 111 7.48 -3.49 -9.88
CA ILE A 111 6.12 -3.52 -10.42
C ILE A 111 5.87 -2.27 -11.27
N LEU A 112 5.09 -2.43 -12.34
CA LEU A 112 4.53 -1.32 -13.09
C LEU A 112 3.06 -1.18 -12.72
N LEU A 113 2.68 0.03 -12.34
CA LEU A 113 1.32 0.37 -11.97
C LEU A 113 0.62 1.15 -13.08
N ASN A 114 -0.69 0.93 -13.23
CA ASN A 114 -1.56 1.71 -14.12
C ASN A 114 -1.88 3.07 -13.48
N ALA A 115 -0.86 3.91 -13.28
CA ALA A 115 -0.97 5.19 -12.61
C ALA A 115 0.07 6.19 -13.14
N GLU A 116 -0.27 7.47 -13.10
CA GLU A 116 0.61 8.55 -13.56
C GLU A 116 1.55 9.05 -12.44
N SER A 117 1.23 8.77 -11.18
CA SER A 117 2.01 9.18 -10.00
C SER A 117 1.77 8.23 -8.81
N GLY A 118 2.63 8.34 -7.80
CA GLY A 118 2.42 7.63 -6.52
C GLY A 118 1.09 8.01 -5.86
N TYR A 119 0.74 9.29 -5.90
CA TYR A 119 -0.57 9.78 -5.42
C TYR A 119 -1.73 9.06 -6.12
N ASP A 120 -1.70 9.03 -7.46
CA ASP A 120 -2.75 8.41 -8.26
C ASP A 120 -2.80 6.88 -8.03
N ALA A 121 -1.64 6.24 -7.91
CA ALA A 121 -1.54 4.82 -7.60
C ALA A 121 -2.27 4.46 -6.29
N VAL A 122 -2.01 5.21 -5.24
CA VAL A 122 -2.62 4.98 -3.92
C VAL A 122 -4.10 5.34 -3.93
N ARG A 123 -4.46 6.51 -4.48
CA ARG A 123 -5.84 6.99 -4.54
C ARG A 123 -6.78 6.00 -5.21
N ARG A 124 -6.37 5.43 -6.34
CA ARG A 124 -7.17 4.47 -7.13
C ARG A 124 -6.89 3.01 -6.78
N ARG A 125 -5.90 2.73 -5.94
CA ARG A 125 -5.38 1.37 -5.75
C ARG A 125 -5.10 0.73 -7.12
N ALA A 126 -4.24 1.43 -7.88
CA ALA A 126 -4.02 1.16 -9.29
C ALA A 126 -3.64 -0.30 -9.56
N GLU A 127 -4.12 -0.83 -10.67
CA GLU A 127 -3.81 -2.19 -11.11
C GLU A 127 -2.29 -2.35 -11.35
N VAL A 128 -1.75 -3.50 -10.97
CA VAL A 128 -0.39 -3.90 -11.29
C VAL A 128 -0.38 -4.45 -12.73
N LEU A 129 0.22 -3.71 -13.65
CA LEU A 129 0.33 -4.12 -15.06
C LEU A 129 1.37 -5.22 -15.27
N TYR A 130 2.51 -5.09 -14.60
CA TYR A 130 3.59 -6.06 -14.65
C TYR A 130 4.22 -6.25 -13.28
N SER A 131 4.48 -7.52 -12.94
CA SER A 131 5.41 -7.87 -11.86
C SER A 131 6.68 -8.43 -12.49
N ILE A 132 7.81 -7.87 -12.09
CA ILE A 132 9.13 -8.21 -12.63
C ILE A 132 10.01 -8.66 -11.48
N ARG A 133 10.66 -9.82 -11.62
CA ARG A 133 11.61 -10.35 -10.66
C ARG A 133 12.89 -10.72 -11.39
N GLU A 134 14.01 -10.22 -10.86
CA GLU A 134 15.34 -10.45 -11.46
C GLU A 134 15.38 -10.14 -12.96
N GLY A 135 14.74 -9.04 -13.36
CA GLY A 135 14.63 -8.60 -14.75
C GLY A 135 13.68 -9.41 -15.63
N ARG A 136 12.96 -10.40 -15.08
CA ARG A 136 12.00 -11.23 -15.83
C ARG A 136 10.57 -10.87 -15.45
N VAL A 137 9.71 -10.70 -16.46
CA VAL A 137 8.27 -10.57 -16.25
C VAL A 137 7.70 -11.89 -15.73
N ILE A 138 7.19 -11.90 -14.50
CA ILE A 138 6.60 -13.09 -13.86
C ILE A 138 5.06 -13.02 -13.85
N ALA A 139 4.47 -11.84 -13.97
CA ALA A 139 3.03 -11.66 -14.12
C ALA A 139 2.73 -10.44 -14.98
N LYS A 140 1.64 -10.52 -15.73
CA LYS A 140 1.11 -9.44 -16.56
C LYS A 140 -0.41 -9.38 -16.39
N THR A 141 -0.94 -8.18 -16.18
CA THR A 141 -2.37 -7.91 -16.14
C THR A 141 -2.75 -7.01 -17.30
N ILE A 142 -3.82 -7.37 -17.99
CA ILE A 142 -4.45 -6.48 -18.99
C ILE A 142 -5.40 -5.59 -18.22
N PRO A 143 -5.23 -4.25 -18.25
CA PRO A 143 -6.07 -3.33 -17.48
C PRO A 143 -7.53 -3.43 -17.95
N SER A 144 -8.44 -3.34 -17.00
CA SER A 144 -9.87 -3.23 -17.28
C SER A 144 -10.16 -1.90 -17.96
N LYS A 145 -11.14 -1.91 -18.87
CA LYS A 145 -11.66 -0.71 -19.52
C LYS A 145 -13.12 -0.55 -19.14
N SER A 146 -13.49 0.68 -18.80
CA SER A 146 -14.87 1.04 -18.53
C SER A 146 -15.38 1.98 -19.61
N TYR A 147 -16.61 1.75 -20.05
CA TYR A 147 -17.27 2.58 -21.05
C TYR A 147 -18.54 3.16 -20.48
N ILE A 148 -18.83 4.39 -20.85
CA ILE A 148 -20.09 5.05 -20.57
C ILE A 148 -20.82 5.26 -21.91
N ASN A 149 -22.08 4.90 -21.96
CA ASN A 149 -22.94 5.10 -23.12
C ASN A 149 -24.16 5.95 -22.71
N MET A 150 -24.05 7.26 -22.90
CA MET A 150 -25.17 8.20 -22.70
C MET A 150 -25.81 8.59 -24.04
N ASN A 151 -25.00 8.96 -25.04
CA ASN A 151 -25.41 9.24 -26.43
C ASN A 151 -24.49 8.51 -27.39
N GLU A 152 -23.23 8.38 -27.02
CA GLU A 152 -22.17 7.64 -27.71
C GLU A 152 -21.37 6.87 -26.70
N GLU A 153 -20.86 5.69 -27.07
CA GLU A 153 -19.96 4.92 -26.23
C GLU A 153 -18.59 5.60 -26.14
N LYS A 154 -18.17 5.94 -24.91
CA LYS A 154 -16.89 6.56 -24.64
C LYS A 154 -16.15 5.84 -23.53
N GLU A 155 -14.85 5.59 -23.73
CA GLU A 155 -14.00 5.04 -22.70
C GLU A 155 -13.85 6.03 -21.55
N VAL A 156 -14.06 5.56 -20.33
CA VAL A 156 -13.89 6.37 -19.12
C VAL A 156 -12.42 6.40 -18.75
N THR A 157 -11.84 7.58 -18.75
CA THR A 157 -10.44 7.79 -18.31
C THR A 157 -10.42 8.68 -17.08
N PHE A 158 -9.72 8.23 -16.03
CA PHE A 158 -9.52 9.01 -14.80
C PHE A 158 -8.26 9.91 -14.90
N LYS A 159 -8.16 10.64 -15.99
CA LYS A 159 -7.13 11.68 -16.10
C LYS A 159 -7.54 12.91 -15.30
N ARG A 160 -6.57 13.53 -14.63
CA ARG A 160 -6.71 14.86 -14.04
C ARG A 160 -6.56 15.92 -15.11
#